data_6f6a1136c51ee54a8f3655e6ab50a017
#
_entry.id   6f6a1136c51ee54a8f3655e6ab50a017
#
_cell.length_a   1.000
_cell.length_b   1.000
_cell.length_c   1.000
_cell.angle_alpha   90.00
_cell.angle_beta   90.00
_cell.angle_gamma   90.00
#
_symmetry.space_group_name_H-M   'P 1'
#
loop_
_entity.id
_entity.type
_entity.pdbx_description
1 polymer ?
#
loop_
_entity_poly.entity_id
_entity_poly.type
_entity_poly.pdbx_seq_one_letter_code
_entity_poly.pdbx_strand_id
1 'polypeptide(L)'
;MQNNKNKETLEIYVLGDDFKYYENLKYLPLTSYPSNIQSALIVYSLRGTAKISVHEDVHWIQPDELIILLPGQFVSFSEPSEDFLTVTMVISSSMFGDALSGVPRFSPHFFFYMRSHYYYPQNERDVLRIYNYLGMIKDKVMSTDAYRRELIIHLLRYLYLELFNAYEKESMLVNTRKDTRKEELANKFFSLIMKHFKENKDVAFYADKLCITSKYLTMVIKIGRAHV
;
A
#
# COMPACT_ATOMS: atom_id res chain seq x y z
N MET A 1 23.86 12.66 37.06
CA MET A 1 22.76 12.07 36.24
C MET A 1 22.81 12.71 34.86
N GLN A 2 23.56 12.09 33.94
CA GLN A 2 23.67 12.56 32.57
C GLN A 2 22.42 12.09 31.83
N ASN A 3 21.61 13.06 31.41
CA ASN A 3 20.44 12.86 30.56
C ASN A 3 20.94 12.50 29.15
N ASN A 4 21.13 11.21 28.91
CA ASN A 4 21.46 10.70 27.58
C ASN A 4 20.17 10.75 26.74
N LYS A 5 19.80 11.94 26.25
CA LYS A 5 18.85 12.05 25.13
C LYS A 5 19.56 11.40 23.93
N ASN A 6 19.33 10.12 23.72
CA ASN A 6 19.61 9.48 22.44
C ASN A 6 18.95 10.35 21.37
N LYS A 7 19.72 11.17 20.68
CA LYS A 7 19.28 11.85 19.48
C LYS A 7 19.00 10.72 18.47
N GLU A 8 17.73 10.44 18.24
CA GLU A 8 17.32 9.53 17.19
C GLU A 8 17.75 10.14 15.86
N THR A 9 18.87 9.65 15.36
CA THR A 9 19.47 10.10 14.11
C THR A 9 18.78 9.37 12.97
N LEU A 10 18.44 10.10 11.90
CA LEU A 10 17.98 9.51 10.65
C LEU A 10 19.04 8.56 10.12
N GLU A 11 18.67 7.33 9.88
CA GLU A 11 19.50 6.32 9.22
C GLU A 11 18.87 5.92 7.89
N ILE A 12 19.71 5.78 6.87
CA ILE A 12 19.27 5.46 5.51
C ILE A 12 20.11 4.28 4.98
N TYR A 13 19.42 3.22 4.59
CA TYR A 13 20.03 2.05 3.97
C TYR A 13 19.46 1.87 2.57
N VAL A 14 20.30 1.56 1.59
CA VAL A 14 19.92 1.50 0.17
C VAL A 14 20.34 0.20 -0.49
N LEU A 15 19.49 -0.29 -1.37
CA LEU A 15 19.78 -1.37 -2.30
C LEU A 15 19.62 -0.85 -3.74
N GLY A 16 20.68 -0.23 -4.26
CA GLY A 16 20.66 0.43 -5.57
C GLY A 16 19.52 1.45 -5.68
N ASP A 17 18.86 1.47 -6.84
CA ASP A 17 17.67 2.31 -7.07
C ASP A 17 16.35 1.59 -6.72
N ASP A 18 16.43 0.30 -6.35
CA ASP A 18 15.25 -0.53 -6.14
C ASP A 18 14.61 -0.35 -4.79
N PHE A 19 15.42 -0.11 -3.74
CA PHE A 19 14.91 -0.11 -2.37
C PHE A 19 15.67 0.86 -1.47
N LYS A 20 14.93 1.65 -0.68
CA LYS A 20 15.46 2.51 0.37
C LYS A 20 14.73 2.23 1.68
N TYR A 21 15.48 2.07 2.74
CA TYR A 21 14.98 1.89 4.09
C TYR A 21 15.43 3.08 4.94
N TYR A 22 14.48 3.79 5.50
CA TYR A 22 14.71 4.93 6.37
C TYR A 22 14.29 4.56 7.79
N GLU A 23 15.17 4.76 8.73
CA GLU A 23 14.89 4.64 10.16
C GLU A 23 14.91 6.01 10.80
N ASN A 24 14.01 6.25 11.73
CA ASN A 24 13.86 7.54 12.40
C ASN A 24 13.54 8.70 11.43
N LEU A 25 12.72 8.45 10.45
CA LEU A 25 12.30 9.46 9.47
C LEU A 25 11.17 10.32 10.04
N LYS A 26 11.38 11.65 10.06
CA LYS A 26 10.39 12.63 10.53
C LYS A 26 9.50 13.19 9.42
N TYR A 27 10.02 13.25 8.22
CA TYR A 27 9.31 13.77 7.05
C TYR A 27 9.30 12.71 5.96
N LEU A 28 8.11 12.26 5.60
CA LEU A 28 7.97 11.29 4.51
C LEU A 28 8.47 11.89 3.19
N PRO A 29 9.02 11.08 2.26
CA PRO A 29 9.47 11.53 0.96
C PRO A 29 8.28 11.81 0.03
N LEU A 30 7.37 12.66 0.48
CA LEU A 30 6.13 13.06 -0.16
C LEU A 30 6.03 14.59 -0.16
N THR A 31 5.29 15.13 -1.11
CA THR A 31 5.03 16.58 -1.18
C THR A 31 3.88 16.99 -0.28
N SER A 32 3.83 18.26 0.11
CA SER A 32 2.70 18.83 0.87
C SER A 32 1.45 19.08 0.01
N TYR A 33 1.55 18.92 -1.29
CA TYR A 33 0.44 19.00 -2.24
C TYR A 33 0.24 17.64 -2.94
N PRO A 34 -0.98 17.31 -3.38
CA PRO A 34 -1.24 16.03 -4.04
C PRO A 34 -0.37 15.82 -5.27
N SER A 35 0.46 14.80 -5.25
CA SER A 35 1.35 14.43 -6.35
C SER A 35 1.31 12.92 -6.59
N ASN A 36 1.53 12.52 -7.84
CA ASN A 36 1.53 11.11 -8.23
C ASN A 36 2.86 10.45 -7.80
N ILE A 37 2.78 9.44 -6.95
CA ILE A 37 3.96 8.69 -6.53
C ILE A 37 4.31 7.60 -7.54
N GLN A 38 5.60 7.46 -7.86
CA GLN A 38 6.10 6.47 -8.81
C GLN A 38 6.57 5.19 -8.14
N SER A 39 6.87 5.26 -6.86
CA SER A 39 7.33 4.14 -6.03
C SER A 39 6.24 3.71 -5.05
N ALA A 40 6.26 2.46 -4.62
CA ALA A 40 5.48 2.07 -3.46
C ALA A 40 6.17 2.56 -2.18
N LEU A 41 5.38 2.96 -1.19
CA LEU A 41 5.86 3.30 0.14
C LEU A 41 5.19 2.39 1.17
N ILE A 42 6.00 1.89 2.10
CA ILE A 42 5.53 1.22 3.31
C ILE A 42 6.05 2.02 4.48
N VAL A 43 5.16 2.58 5.28
CA VAL A 43 5.46 3.46 6.41
C VAL A 43 4.92 2.83 7.67
N TYR A 44 5.75 2.65 8.68
CA TYR A 44 5.31 2.29 10.02
C TYR A 44 5.53 3.46 10.96
N SER A 45 4.45 3.97 11.54
CA SER A 45 4.48 5.08 12.49
C SER A 45 4.90 4.58 13.86
N LEU A 46 6.01 5.11 14.37
CA LEU A 46 6.53 4.75 15.70
C LEU A 46 5.90 5.62 16.78
N ARG A 47 5.69 6.90 16.50
CA ARG A 47 5.10 7.88 17.43
C ARG A 47 4.72 9.17 16.71
N GLY A 48 4.02 10.03 17.43
CA GLY A 48 3.52 11.29 16.89
C GLY A 48 2.38 11.10 15.91
N THR A 49 1.95 12.18 15.31
CA THR A 49 0.85 12.21 14.35
C THR A 49 1.23 13.03 13.12
N ALA A 50 0.61 12.73 11.99
CA ALA A 50 0.76 13.53 10.78
C ALA A 50 -0.48 13.35 9.90
N LYS A 51 -0.67 14.26 8.96
CA LYS A 51 -1.78 14.20 8.02
C LYS A 51 -1.31 13.64 6.68
N ILE A 52 -1.99 12.64 6.20
CA ILE A 52 -1.82 12.09 4.85
C ILE A 52 -3.12 12.21 4.07
N SER A 53 -3.02 12.56 2.80
CA SER A 53 -4.16 12.58 1.89
C SER A 53 -3.89 11.62 0.75
N VAL A 54 -4.78 10.71 0.49
CA VAL A 54 -4.70 9.77 -0.63
C VAL A 54 -5.92 9.97 -1.51
N HIS A 55 -5.72 10.52 -2.71
CA HIS A 55 -6.80 11.04 -3.56
C HIS A 55 -7.62 12.11 -2.82
N GLU A 56 -8.89 11.83 -2.52
CA GLU A 56 -9.81 12.72 -1.80
C GLU A 56 -9.96 12.34 -0.31
N ASP A 57 -9.39 11.21 0.09
CA ASP A 57 -9.45 10.73 1.45
C ASP A 57 -8.34 11.35 2.31
N VAL A 58 -8.67 11.73 3.55
CA VAL A 58 -7.75 12.36 4.49
C VAL A 58 -7.70 11.54 5.77
N HIS A 59 -6.51 11.11 6.13
CA HIS A 59 -6.27 10.34 7.35
C HIS A 59 -5.21 11.00 8.24
N TRP A 60 -5.44 10.96 9.55
CA TRP A 60 -4.45 11.33 10.55
C TRP A 60 -3.70 10.09 11.02
N ILE A 61 -2.45 9.97 10.58
CA ILE A 61 -1.56 8.88 10.98
C ILE A 61 -1.42 8.91 12.50
N GLN A 62 -1.61 7.74 13.11
CA GLN A 62 -1.45 7.52 14.55
C GLN A 62 -0.22 6.63 14.82
N PRO A 63 0.30 6.60 16.05
CA PRO A 63 1.29 5.60 16.45
C PRO A 63 0.80 4.17 16.19
N ASP A 64 1.73 3.28 15.90
CA ASP A 64 1.47 1.86 15.60
C ASP A 64 0.53 1.62 14.40
N GLU A 65 0.55 2.52 13.43
CA GLU A 65 -0.10 2.31 12.13
C GLU A 65 0.90 1.92 11.05
N LEU A 66 0.52 0.92 10.26
CA LEU A 66 1.19 0.57 9.00
C LEU A 66 0.44 1.23 7.85
N ILE A 67 1.14 2.05 7.06
CA ILE A 67 0.59 2.71 5.87
C ILE A 67 1.26 2.10 4.64
N ILE A 68 0.46 1.75 3.64
CA ILE A 68 0.93 1.17 2.38
C ILE A 68 0.38 1.98 1.22
N LEU A 69 1.27 2.62 0.50
CA LEU A 69 0.95 3.43 -0.66
C LEU A 69 1.47 2.76 -1.92
N LEU A 70 0.64 2.67 -2.94
CA LEU A 70 0.94 1.99 -4.19
C LEU A 70 1.33 2.98 -5.28
N PRO A 71 2.19 2.58 -6.24
CA PRO A 71 2.52 3.42 -7.38
C PRO A 71 1.27 3.92 -8.13
N GLY A 72 1.30 5.17 -8.58
CA GLY A 72 0.19 5.79 -9.29
C GLY A 72 -0.91 6.38 -8.41
N GLN A 73 -0.78 6.37 -7.08
CA GLN A 73 -1.68 7.11 -6.20
C GLN A 73 -1.29 8.59 -6.14
N PHE A 74 -2.29 9.47 -6.01
CA PHE A 74 -2.08 10.87 -5.69
C PHE A 74 -2.07 11.03 -4.17
N VAL A 75 -0.92 11.45 -3.64
CA VAL A 75 -0.68 11.50 -2.20
C VAL A 75 -0.08 12.84 -1.82
N SER A 76 -0.46 13.36 -0.66
CA SER A 76 0.23 14.46 0.00
C SER A 76 0.45 14.15 1.48
N PHE A 77 1.48 14.77 2.05
CA PHE A 77 1.85 14.62 3.45
C PHE A 77 2.05 16.00 4.08
N SER A 78 1.44 16.23 5.24
CA SER A 78 1.50 17.52 5.92
C SER A 78 1.30 17.39 7.43
N GLU A 79 1.55 18.47 8.13
CA GLU A 79 1.25 18.65 9.56
C GLU A 79 1.83 17.55 10.48
N PRO A 80 3.13 17.16 10.32
CA PRO A 80 3.74 16.24 11.28
C PRO A 80 3.89 16.93 12.64
N SER A 81 3.57 16.21 13.73
CA SER A 81 3.87 16.65 15.08
C SER A 81 5.40 16.69 15.31
N GLU A 82 5.86 17.42 16.31
CA GLU A 82 7.30 17.58 16.60
C GLU A 82 8.00 16.25 16.89
N ASP A 83 7.27 15.31 17.47
CA ASP A 83 7.72 13.97 17.82
C ASP A 83 7.42 12.91 16.76
N PHE A 84 6.85 13.30 15.61
CA PHE A 84 6.53 12.34 14.54
C PHE A 84 7.77 11.59 14.07
N LEU A 85 7.67 10.28 14.05
CA LEU A 85 8.78 9.39 13.74
C LEU A 85 8.31 8.11 13.10
N THR A 86 8.98 7.68 12.03
CA THR A 86 8.61 6.48 11.26
C THR A 86 9.80 5.62 10.89
N VAL A 87 9.51 4.35 10.59
CA VAL A 87 10.30 3.53 9.69
C VAL A 87 9.62 3.55 8.32
N THR A 88 10.36 3.90 7.28
CA THR A 88 9.80 4.06 5.94
C THR A 88 10.62 3.29 4.90
N MET A 89 9.94 2.52 4.07
CA MET A 89 10.51 1.84 2.92
C MET A 89 9.98 2.46 1.64
N VAL A 90 10.88 2.78 0.71
CA VAL A 90 10.56 3.22 -0.65
C VAL A 90 11.01 2.13 -1.61
N ILE A 91 10.06 1.64 -2.41
CA ILE A 91 10.23 0.46 -3.25
C ILE A 91 9.99 0.86 -4.70
N SER A 92 10.95 0.61 -5.59
CA SER A 92 10.79 0.89 -7.01
C SER A 92 9.59 0.14 -7.61
N SER A 93 8.99 0.68 -8.68
CA SER A 93 7.91 -0.01 -9.41
C SER A 93 8.37 -1.37 -9.95
N SER A 94 9.64 -1.52 -10.31
CA SER A 94 10.22 -2.80 -10.77
C SER A 94 10.21 -3.82 -9.63
N MET A 95 10.81 -3.48 -8.49
CA MET A 95 10.88 -4.40 -7.35
C MET A 95 9.49 -4.71 -6.76
N PHE A 96 8.59 -3.72 -6.77
CA PHE A 96 7.19 -3.93 -6.41
C PHE A 96 6.52 -4.97 -7.33
N GLY A 97 6.72 -4.83 -8.66
CA GLY A 97 6.24 -5.80 -9.64
C GLY A 97 6.82 -7.20 -9.43
N ASP A 98 8.13 -7.31 -9.13
CA ASP A 98 8.79 -8.58 -8.83
C ASP A 98 8.21 -9.25 -7.57
N ALA A 99 7.92 -8.46 -6.53
CA ALA A 99 7.29 -8.97 -5.30
C ALA A 99 5.89 -9.54 -5.55
N LEU A 100 5.14 -8.94 -6.48
CA LEU A 100 3.78 -9.40 -6.84
C LEU A 100 3.78 -10.50 -7.91
N SER A 101 4.88 -10.67 -8.65
CA SER A 101 4.95 -11.67 -9.71
C SER A 101 4.88 -13.09 -9.17
N GLY A 102 4.19 -13.99 -9.90
CA GLY A 102 4.10 -15.40 -9.53
C GLY A 102 3.14 -15.72 -8.38
N VAL A 103 2.37 -14.74 -7.87
CA VAL A 103 1.29 -15.00 -6.93
C VAL A 103 -0.02 -15.23 -7.70
N PRO A 104 -0.55 -16.48 -7.76
CA PRO A 104 -1.63 -16.85 -8.68
C PRO A 104 -2.98 -16.18 -8.39
N ARG A 105 -3.13 -15.55 -7.23
CA ARG A 105 -4.40 -15.04 -6.69
C ARG A 105 -4.45 -13.54 -6.41
N PHE A 106 -3.51 -12.74 -6.93
CA PHE A 106 -3.69 -11.30 -6.91
C PHE A 106 -4.87 -10.91 -7.80
N SER A 107 -6.05 -10.96 -7.20
CA SER A 107 -7.25 -10.50 -7.89
C SER A 107 -7.17 -8.99 -8.08
N PRO A 108 -7.72 -8.45 -9.18
CA PRO A 108 -7.88 -7.01 -9.34
C PRO A 108 -8.58 -6.35 -8.13
N HIS A 109 -9.49 -7.07 -7.48
CA HIS A 109 -10.21 -6.63 -6.28
C HIS A 109 -9.29 -6.32 -5.12
N PHE A 110 -8.39 -7.24 -4.80
CA PHE A 110 -7.42 -7.04 -3.75
C PHE A 110 -6.51 -5.84 -4.03
N PHE A 111 -6.11 -5.65 -5.29
CA PHE A 111 -5.32 -4.49 -5.68
C PHE A 111 -6.08 -3.17 -5.47
N PHE A 112 -7.39 -3.14 -5.79
CA PHE A 112 -8.24 -1.98 -5.52
C PHE A 112 -8.52 -1.81 -4.03
N TYR A 113 -8.74 -2.88 -3.32
CA TYR A 113 -8.85 -2.87 -1.85
C TYR A 113 -7.63 -2.21 -1.22
N MET A 114 -6.41 -2.63 -1.56
CA MET A 114 -5.19 -2.01 -1.04
C MET A 114 -5.02 -0.53 -1.42
N ARG A 115 -5.63 -0.08 -2.53
CA ARG A 115 -5.57 1.35 -2.92
C ARG A 115 -6.50 2.23 -2.10
N SER A 116 -7.55 1.69 -1.56
CA SER A 116 -8.53 2.39 -0.73
C SER A 116 -8.30 2.16 0.77
N HIS A 117 -7.80 0.98 1.14
CA HIS A 117 -7.41 0.65 2.51
C HIS A 117 -5.89 0.76 2.63
N TYR A 118 -5.40 1.97 2.80
CA TYR A 118 -3.96 2.24 2.79
C TYR A 118 -3.35 2.37 4.19
N TYR A 119 -4.15 2.32 5.26
CA TYR A 119 -3.69 2.33 6.65
C TYR A 119 -4.25 1.15 7.44
N TYR A 120 -3.42 0.59 8.31
CA TYR A 120 -3.70 -0.62 9.08
C TYR A 120 -3.24 -0.41 10.53
N PRO A 121 -4.17 -0.04 11.45
CA PRO A 121 -3.87 0.04 12.89
C PRO A 121 -3.45 -1.32 13.42
N GLN A 122 -2.41 -1.36 14.23
CA GLN A 122 -1.87 -2.60 14.78
C GLN A 122 -2.31 -2.80 16.23
N ASN A 123 -2.68 -4.01 16.58
CA ASN A 123 -2.88 -4.40 17.98
C ASN A 123 -1.53 -4.80 18.62
N GLU A 124 -1.47 -4.93 19.94
CA GLU A 124 -0.24 -5.24 20.70
C GLU A 124 0.52 -6.48 20.19
N ARG A 125 -0.19 -7.51 19.70
CA ARG A 125 0.45 -8.71 19.14
C ARG A 125 1.08 -8.46 17.79
N ASP A 126 0.44 -7.66 16.97
CA ASP A 126 0.88 -7.35 15.61
C ASP A 126 2.04 -6.35 15.62
N VAL A 127 2.10 -5.45 16.59
CA VAL A 127 3.23 -4.53 16.81
C VAL A 127 4.54 -5.30 16.89
N LEU A 128 4.65 -6.33 17.72
CA LEU A 128 5.87 -7.14 17.85
C LEU A 128 6.22 -7.87 16.53
N ARG A 129 5.21 -8.36 15.81
CA ARG A 129 5.40 -9.02 14.51
C ARG A 129 5.96 -8.06 13.48
N ILE A 130 5.44 -6.83 13.46
CA ILE A 130 5.93 -5.78 12.56
C ILE A 130 7.36 -5.37 12.89
N TYR A 131 7.70 -5.16 14.16
CA TYR A 131 9.09 -4.87 14.55
C TYR A 131 10.06 -5.96 14.10
N ASN A 132 9.72 -7.23 14.30
CA ASN A 132 10.54 -8.35 13.84
C ASN A 132 10.66 -8.37 12.31
N TYR A 133 9.58 -8.09 11.60
CA TYR A 133 9.56 -8.00 10.14
C TYR A 133 10.44 -6.86 9.63
N LEU A 134 10.33 -5.68 10.21
CA LEU A 134 11.17 -4.52 9.87
C LEU A 134 12.65 -4.81 10.14
N GLY A 135 12.96 -5.49 11.25
CA GLY A 135 14.31 -5.95 11.58
C GLY A 135 14.87 -6.89 10.52
N MET A 136 14.10 -7.89 10.09
CA MET A 136 14.54 -8.80 9.01
C MET A 136 14.85 -8.06 7.70
N ILE A 137 14.03 -7.08 7.32
CA ILE A 137 14.30 -6.27 6.13
C ILE A 137 15.55 -5.43 6.32
N LYS A 138 15.70 -4.74 7.45
CA LYS A 138 16.88 -3.94 7.79
C LYS A 138 18.16 -4.76 7.66
N ASP A 139 18.19 -5.94 8.26
CA ASP A 139 19.35 -6.84 8.21
C ASP A 139 19.72 -7.19 6.77
N LYS A 140 18.75 -7.43 5.90
CA LYS A 140 19.01 -7.76 4.49
C LYS A 140 19.43 -6.56 3.66
N VAL A 141 18.90 -5.38 3.90
CA VAL A 141 19.35 -4.16 3.21
C VAL A 141 20.80 -3.82 3.60
N MET A 142 21.19 -4.03 4.86
CA MET A 142 22.53 -3.80 5.37
C MET A 142 23.53 -4.87 4.94
N SER A 143 23.07 -6.09 4.63
CA SER A 143 23.97 -7.19 4.28
C SER A 143 24.63 -6.99 2.91
N THR A 144 25.74 -7.69 2.70
CA THR A 144 26.43 -7.79 1.41
C THR A 144 26.14 -9.12 0.69
N ASP A 145 25.16 -9.88 1.19
CA ASP A 145 24.81 -11.20 0.68
C ASP A 145 24.42 -11.14 -0.80
N ALA A 146 24.82 -12.16 -1.57
CA ALA A 146 24.58 -12.24 -3.01
C ALA A 146 23.07 -12.22 -3.36
N TYR A 147 22.23 -12.82 -2.52
CA TYR A 147 20.78 -12.96 -2.73
C TYR A 147 19.94 -11.98 -1.87
N ARG A 148 20.54 -10.87 -1.38
CA ARG A 148 19.81 -9.92 -0.52
C ARG A 148 18.60 -9.30 -1.19
N ARG A 149 18.67 -9.02 -2.50
CA ARG A 149 17.56 -8.46 -3.29
C ARG A 149 16.38 -9.45 -3.32
N GLU A 150 16.63 -10.68 -3.62
CA GLU A 150 15.65 -11.75 -3.68
C GLU A 150 15.00 -11.99 -2.33
N LEU A 151 15.78 -11.96 -1.25
CA LEU A 151 15.28 -12.12 0.10
C LEU A 151 14.36 -10.96 0.49
N ILE A 152 14.68 -9.72 0.13
CA ILE A 152 13.80 -8.57 0.35
C ILE A 152 12.50 -8.72 -0.47
N ILE A 153 12.58 -9.15 -1.73
CA ILE A 153 11.41 -9.44 -2.56
C ILE A 153 10.49 -10.48 -1.89
N HIS A 154 11.06 -11.54 -1.33
CA HIS A 154 10.28 -12.55 -0.62
C HIS A 154 9.68 -12.03 0.69
N LEU A 155 10.37 -11.17 1.43
CA LEU A 155 9.80 -10.50 2.59
C LEU A 155 8.65 -9.55 2.21
N LEU A 156 8.80 -8.77 1.15
CA LEU A 156 7.72 -7.94 0.63
C LEU A 156 6.52 -8.80 0.19
N ARG A 157 6.77 -9.91 -0.50
CA ARG A 157 5.73 -10.87 -0.90
C ARG A 157 5.01 -11.46 0.31
N TYR A 158 5.74 -11.80 1.37
CA TYR A 158 5.15 -12.27 2.63
C TYR A 158 4.16 -11.24 3.18
N LEU A 159 4.55 -9.96 3.27
CA LEU A 159 3.66 -8.90 3.76
C LEU A 159 2.39 -8.79 2.90
N TYR A 160 2.53 -8.79 1.58
CA TYR A 160 1.37 -8.71 0.68
C TYR A 160 0.45 -9.92 0.79
N LEU A 161 1.00 -11.11 1.03
CA LEU A 161 0.19 -12.32 1.27
C LEU A 161 -0.56 -12.26 2.60
N GLU A 162 0.05 -11.70 3.66
CA GLU A 162 -0.64 -11.47 4.94
C GLU A 162 -1.80 -10.47 4.77
N LEU A 163 -1.60 -9.40 4.01
CA LEU A 163 -2.66 -8.44 3.67
C LEU A 163 -3.78 -9.09 2.83
N PHE A 164 -3.41 -9.96 1.90
CA PHE A 164 -4.39 -10.74 1.13
C PHE A 164 -5.20 -11.68 2.02
N ASN A 165 -4.56 -12.37 2.96
CA ASN A 165 -5.25 -13.21 3.92
C ASN A 165 -6.21 -12.42 4.82
N ALA A 166 -5.83 -11.20 5.21
CA ALA A 166 -6.70 -10.31 5.98
C ALA A 166 -7.92 -9.88 5.15
N TYR A 167 -7.69 -9.47 3.90
CA TYR A 167 -8.75 -9.14 2.94
C TYR A 167 -9.73 -10.30 2.70
N GLU A 168 -9.22 -11.52 2.48
CA GLU A 168 -10.07 -12.70 2.27
C GLU A 168 -10.97 -12.99 3.49
N LYS A 169 -10.42 -12.85 4.70
CA LYS A 169 -11.20 -13.02 5.93
C LYS A 169 -12.29 -11.97 6.05
N GLU A 170 -11.98 -10.72 5.76
CA GLU A 170 -12.93 -9.62 5.80
C GLU A 170 -14.01 -9.79 4.72
N SER A 171 -13.63 -10.13 3.51
CA SER A 171 -14.56 -10.36 2.40
C SER A 171 -15.49 -11.53 2.66
N MET A 172 -15.03 -12.61 3.31
CA MET A 172 -15.88 -13.73 3.72
C MET A 172 -16.92 -13.30 4.77
N LEU A 173 -16.55 -12.41 5.69
CA LEU A 173 -17.49 -11.88 6.70
C LEU A 173 -18.51 -10.93 6.07
N VAL A 174 -18.14 -10.20 5.03
CA VAL A 174 -19.03 -9.27 4.30
C VAL A 174 -19.91 -10.02 3.31
N ASN A 175 -19.44 -11.11 2.70
CA ASN A 175 -20.20 -11.95 1.76
C ASN A 175 -21.40 -12.70 2.39
N THR A 176 -21.60 -12.60 3.69
CA THR A 176 -22.92 -12.89 4.29
C THR A 176 -23.96 -11.81 3.97
N ARG A 177 -23.55 -10.64 3.47
CA ARG A 177 -24.40 -9.63 2.83
C ARG A 177 -24.29 -9.83 1.33
N LYS A 178 -25.38 -10.22 0.65
CA LYS A 178 -25.49 -10.43 -0.80
C LYS A 178 -24.66 -9.41 -1.57
N ASP A 179 -23.66 -9.87 -2.34
CA ASP A 179 -22.99 -9.06 -3.34
C ASP A 179 -24.03 -8.31 -4.16
N THR A 180 -23.98 -7.01 -4.11
CA THR A 180 -24.91 -6.24 -4.91
C THR A 180 -24.55 -6.46 -6.38
N ARG A 181 -25.54 -6.47 -7.28
CA ARG A 181 -25.30 -6.55 -8.73
C ARG A 181 -24.26 -5.56 -9.23
N LYS A 182 -24.06 -4.45 -8.50
CA LYS A 182 -23.07 -3.42 -8.80
C LYS A 182 -21.63 -3.88 -8.49
N GLU A 183 -21.44 -4.56 -7.36
CA GLU A 183 -20.15 -5.14 -6.97
C GLU A 183 -19.73 -6.23 -7.98
N GLU A 184 -20.65 -7.11 -8.35
CA GLU A 184 -20.40 -8.11 -9.38
C GLU A 184 -20.00 -7.49 -10.73
N LEU A 185 -20.66 -6.40 -11.14
CA LEU A 185 -20.32 -5.67 -12.36
C LEU A 185 -18.96 -4.98 -12.27
N ALA A 186 -18.65 -4.33 -11.13
CA ALA A 186 -17.34 -3.75 -10.90
C ALA A 186 -16.25 -4.83 -11.02
N ASN A 187 -16.49 -5.99 -10.45
CA ASN A 187 -15.62 -7.13 -10.49
C ASN A 187 -15.34 -7.63 -11.91
N LYS A 188 -16.36 -7.82 -12.69
CA LYS A 188 -16.24 -8.22 -14.11
C LYS A 188 -15.51 -7.16 -14.93
N PHE A 189 -15.78 -5.87 -14.67
CA PHE A 189 -15.09 -4.76 -15.32
C PHE A 189 -13.59 -4.78 -15.08
N PHE A 190 -13.16 -4.92 -13.81
CA PHE A 190 -11.74 -4.98 -13.48
C PHE A 190 -11.04 -6.19 -14.10
N SER A 191 -11.69 -7.34 -14.13
CA SER A 191 -11.17 -8.55 -14.81
C SER A 191 -10.98 -8.32 -16.32
N LEU A 192 -11.88 -7.58 -16.95
CA LEU A 192 -11.78 -7.21 -18.36
C LEU A 192 -10.66 -6.20 -18.62
N ILE A 193 -10.50 -5.20 -17.74
CA ILE A 193 -9.37 -4.25 -17.80
C ILE A 193 -8.06 -5.02 -17.80
N MET A 194 -7.84 -5.90 -16.83
CA MET A 194 -6.59 -6.67 -16.73
C MET A 194 -6.27 -7.48 -17.99
N LYS A 195 -7.28 -7.93 -18.71
CA LYS A 195 -7.10 -8.66 -19.98
C LYS A 195 -6.79 -7.75 -21.17
N HIS A 196 -7.39 -6.56 -21.21
CA HIS A 196 -7.49 -5.75 -22.44
C HIS A 196 -6.91 -4.35 -22.34
N PHE A 197 -6.40 -3.88 -21.18
CA PHE A 197 -5.96 -2.48 -21.00
C PHE A 197 -4.81 -2.05 -21.93
N LYS A 198 -4.00 -3.02 -22.40
CA LYS A 198 -2.92 -2.74 -23.36
C LYS A 198 -3.44 -2.44 -24.76
N GLU A 199 -4.57 -3.02 -25.14
CA GLU A 199 -5.15 -2.97 -26.48
C GLU A 199 -6.31 -1.96 -26.56
N ASN A 200 -7.09 -1.83 -25.47
CA ASN A 200 -8.30 -1.04 -25.44
C ASN A 200 -8.33 -0.14 -24.19
N LYS A 201 -8.38 1.16 -24.41
CA LYS A 201 -8.47 2.16 -23.32
C LYS A 201 -9.85 2.82 -23.23
N ASP A 202 -10.77 2.47 -24.13
CA ASP A 202 -12.10 3.07 -24.20
C ASP A 202 -13.07 2.40 -23.22
N VAL A 203 -13.76 3.21 -22.42
CA VAL A 203 -14.80 2.76 -21.48
C VAL A 203 -15.96 2.09 -22.21
N ALA A 204 -16.27 2.51 -23.42
CA ALA A 204 -17.35 1.93 -24.24
C ALA A 204 -17.09 0.46 -24.54
N PHE A 205 -15.86 0.09 -24.88
CA PHE A 205 -15.46 -1.29 -25.12
C PHE A 205 -15.79 -2.21 -23.94
N TYR A 206 -15.50 -1.76 -22.71
CA TYR A 206 -15.77 -2.53 -21.50
C TYR A 206 -17.24 -2.59 -21.15
N ALA A 207 -17.96 -1.48 -21.37
CA ALA A 207 -19.40 -1.41 -21.15
C ALA A 207 -20.14 -2.38 -22.08
N ASP A 208 -19.75 -2.45 -23.35
CA ASP A 208 -20.31 -3.38 -24.35
C ASP A 208 -20.06 -4.83 -23.94
N LYS A 209 -18.83 -5.18 -23.49
CA LYS A 209 -18.51 -6.54 -22.99
C LYS A 209 -19.30 -6.92 -21.74
N LEU A 210 -19.75 -5.96 -20.96
CA LEU A 210 -20.57 -6.15 -19.76
C LEU A 210 -22.07 -6.04 -20.05
N CYS A 211 -22.47 -5.77 -21.31
CA CYS A 211 -23.85 -5.56 -21.74
C CYS A 211 -24.55 -4.44 -20.92
N ILE A 212 -23.84 -3.33 -20.66
CA ILE A 212 -24.35 -2.15 -19.97
C ILE A 212 -23.93 -0.86 -20.68
N THR A 213 -24.52 0.27 -20.32
CA THR A 213 -24.12 1.57 -20.86
C THR A 213 -22.84 2.09 -20.20
N SER A 214 -22.00 2.84 -20.97
CA SER A 214 -20.80 3.50 -20.43
C SER A 214 -21.12 4.41 -19.25
N LYS A 215 -22.27 5.08 -19.27
CA LYS A 215 -22.75 5.93 -18.17
C LYS A 215 -23.03 5.11 -16.90
N TYR A 216 -23.69 3.95 -17.06
CA TYR A 216 -23.98 3.06 -15.94
C TYR A 216 -22.68 2.41 -15.38
N LEU A 217 -21.78 1.99 -16.27
CA LEU A 217 -20.46 1.49 -15.86
C LEU A 217 -19.69 2.53 -15.05
N THR A 218 -19.63 3.77 -15.52
CA THR A 218 -18.96 4.89 -14.80
C THR A 218 -19.58 5.13 -13.42
N MET A 219 -20.91 5.02 -13.32
CA MET A 219 -21.60 5.16 -12.04
C MET A 219 -21.27 3.99 -11.10
N VAL A 220 -21.26 2.76 -11.58
CA VAL A 220 -20.91 1.56 -10.80
C VAL A 220 -19.48 1.68 -10.25
N ILE A 221 -18.53 2.12 -11.08
CA ILE A 221 -17.13 2.29 -10.67
C ILE A 221 -16.97 3.41 -9.62
N LYS A 222 -17.70 4.53 -9.78
CA LYS A 222 -17.70 5.63 -8.79
C LYS A 222 -18.30 5.20 -7.45
N ILE A 223 -19.36 4.41 -7.45
CA ILE A 223 -19.99 3.90 -6.22
C ILE A 223 -19.09 2.87 -5.54
N GLY A 224 -18.39 2.01 -6.31
CA GLY A 224 -17.37 1.10 -5.77
C GLY A 224 -16.22 1.84 -5.06
N ARG A 225 -15.98 3.12 -5.40
CA ARG A 225 -15.04 3.99 -4.65
C ARG A 225 -15.63 4.57 -3.37
N ALA A 226 -16.94 4.64 -3.23
CA ALA A 226 -17.62 5.25 -2.08
C ALA A 226 -18.04 4.24 -1.00
N HIS A 227 -17.91 2.94 -1.27
CA HIS A 227 -18.22 1.85 -0.35
C HIS A 227 -17.00 1.01 0.05
N VAL A 228 -15.82 1.49 -0.31
CA VAL A 228 -14.56 0.90 0.11
C VAL A 228 -13.82 1.88 0.99
#